data_6aa16006ca40f82da25e13afb6b258b2
#
_entry.id   6aa16006ca40f82da25e13afb6b258b2
#
_cell.length_a   1.000
_cell.length_b   1.000
_cell.length_c   1.000
_cell.angle_alpha   90.00
_cell.angle_beta   90.00
_cell.angle_gamma   90.00
#
_symmetry.space_group_name_H-M   'P 1'
#
loop_
_entity.id
_entity.type
_entity.pdbx_description
1 polymer ?
#
loop_
_entity_poly.entity_id
_entity_poly.type
_entity_poly.pdbx_seq_one_letter_code
_entity_poly.pdbx_strand_id
1 'polypeptide(L)'
;SDVCSSDLLGRLPHQGWMQPPSQADHEAVAQALQTTGAWDWRARSLGQLSGGERQRVLLARALAVQAPITCMDEPLANLDPPHQSDWLRTVRALVASGRTVVSVLHEISIALQADELLILDQGHIRHHGPCSAPATHAALEAVFEQRVVVRQIDGLWMALPRV
;
A
#
# COMPACT_ATOMS: atom_id res chain seq x y z
N SER A 1 6.69 -1.68 23.65
CA SER A 1 5.41 -2.35 23.36
C SER A 1 5.63 -3.43 22.31
N ASP A 2 4.91 -4.53 22.44
CA ASP A 2 4.86 -5.57 21.42
C ASP A 2 4.03 -5.10 20.20
N VAL A 3 4.13 -5.88 19.11
CA VAL A 3 3.42 -5.59 17.84
C VAL A 3 1.92 -5.49 18.07
N CYS A 4 1.30 -6.46 18.75
CA CYS A 4 -0.14 -6.50 18.96
C CYS A 4 -0.64 -5.27 19.74
N SER A 5 0.06 -4.87 20.81
CA SER A 5 -0.25 -3.65 21.56
C SER A 5 -0.09 -2.37 20.73
N SER A 6 0.91 -2.34 19.84
CA SER A 6 1.10 -1.22 18.91
C SER A 6 -0.04 -1.11 17.90
N ASP A 7 -0.51 -2.24 17.38
CA ASP A 7 -1.53 -2.27 16.32
C ASP A 7 -2.94 -1.97 16.87
N LEU A 8 -3.17 -2.14 18.17
CA LEU A 8 -4.37 -1.66 18.84
C LEU A 8 -4.55 -0.13 18.74
N LEU A 9 -3.46 0.63 18.50
CA LEU A 9 -3.56 2.06 18.19
C LEU A 9 -4.37 2.33 16.92
N GLY A 10 -4.41 1.40 15.97
CA GLY A 10 -5.28 1.47 14.80
C GLY A 10 -6.77 1.41 15.14
N ARG A 11 -7.13 0.96 16.34
CA ARG A 11 -8.52 0.86 16.79
C ARG A 11 -9.02 2.08 17.56
N LEU A 12 -8.14 3.06 17.85
CA LEU A 12 -8.54 4.28 18.58
C LEU A 12 -9.78 4.98 18.01
N PRO A 13 -10.00 5.07 16.68
CA PRO A 13 -11.22 5.67 16.14
C PRO A 13 -12.52 4.93 16.51
N HIS A 14 -12.42 3.67 16.92
CA HIS A 14 -13.55 2.81 17.28
C HIS A 14 -13.76 2.65 18.78
N GLN A 15 -12.82 3.16 19.60
CA GLN A 15 -12.85 3.05 21.05
C GLN A 15 -13.51 4.27 21.68
N GLY A 16 -14.32 4.04 22.71
CA GLY A 16 -14.83 5.13 23.56
C GLY A 16 -13.71 5.73 24.41
N TRP A 17 -13.91 6.97 24.85
CA TRP A 17 -12.98 7.67 25.71
C TRP A 17 -12.66 6.86 26.98
N MET A 18 -11.38 6.55 27.18
CA MET A 18 -10.87 5.75 28.32
C MET A 18 -11.42 4.32 28.45
N GLN A 19 -11.97 3.74 27.38
CA GLN A 19 -12.39 2.33 27.39
C GLN A 19 -11.25 1.42 26.98
N PRO A 20 -11.10 0.26 27.61
CA PRO A 20 -10.15 -0.75 27.16
C PRO A 20 -10.56 -1.33 25.81
N PRO A 21 -9.60 -1.85 25.00
CA PRO A 21 -9.91 -2.51 23.74
C PRO A 21 -10.95 -3.64 23.94
N SER A 22 -11.94 -3.67 23.05
CA SER A 22 -12.97 -4.69 23.02
C SER A 22 -12.47 -5.99 22.37
N GLN A 23 -13.27 -7.06 22.48
CA GLN A 23 -13.04 -8.31 21.73
C GLN A 23 -12.96 -8.05 20.22
N ALA A 24 -13.85 -7.22 19.67
CA ALA A 24 -13.87 -6.85 18.26
C ALA A 24 -12.61 -6.09 17.82
N ASP A 25 -12.00 -5.29 18.71
CA ASP A 25 -10.75 -4.60 18.41
C ASP A 25 -9.57 -5.60 18.31
N HIS A 26 -9.52 -6.57 19.20
CA HIS A 26 -8.51 -7.63 19.13
C HIS A 26 -8.67 -8.51 17.89
N GLU A 27 -9.91 -8.83 17.48
CA GLU A 27 -10.20 -9.57 16.26
C GLU A 27 -9.79 -8.79 15.01
N ALA A 28 -10.08 -7.49 14.96
CA ALA A 28 -9.67 -6.62 13.84
C ALA A 28 -8.15 -6.54 13.70
N VAL A 29 -7.42 -6.42 14.80
CA VAL A 29 -5.94 -6.43 14.81
C VAL A 29 -5.41 -7.81 14.37
N ALA A 30 -5.98 -8.91 14.89
CA ALA A 30 -5.58 -10.25 14.49
C ALA A 30 -5.76 -10.47 12.98
N GLN A 31 -6.89 -10.07 12.43
CA GLN A 31 -7.17 -10.15 10.99
C GLN A 31 -6.18 -9.30 10.17
N ALA A 32 -5.88 -8.08 10.61
CA ALA A 32 -4.94 -7.21 9.93
C ALA A 32 -3.51 -7.80 9.91
N LEU A 33 -3.04 -8.34 11.04
CA LEU A 33 -1.75 -9.02 11.14
C LEU A 33 -1.67 -10.27 10.26
N GLN A 34 -2.75 -11.05 10.18
CA GLN A 34 -2.84 -12.21 9.28
C GLN A 34 -2.78 -11.77 7.80
N THR A 35 -3.55 -10.74 7.44
CA THR A 35 -3.62 -10.21 6.07
C THR A 35 -2.25 -9.73 5.58
N THR A 36 -1.44 -9.15 6.46
CA THR A 36 -0.10 -8.64 6.13
C THR A 36 1.02 -9.68 6.36
N GLY A 37 0.68 -10.91 6.78
CA GLY A 37 1.67 -11.94 7.12
C GLY A 37 2.55 -11.58 8.32
N ALA A 38 2.05 -10.73 9.23
CA ALA A 38 2.79 -10.27 10.42
C ALA A 38 2.37 -10.98 11.71
N TRP A 39 1.44 -11.94 11.64
CA TRP A 39 0.86 -12.61 12.80
C TRP A 39 1.91 -13.28 13.71
N ASP A 40 2.93 -13.91 13.15
CA ASP A 40 3.95 -14.62 13.90
C ASP A 40 4.85 -13.70 14.74
N TRP A 41 4.83 -12.40 14.45
CA TRP A 41 5.59 -11.39 15.19
C TRP A 41 4.79 -10.66 16.25
N ARG A 42 3.50 -10.99 16.46
CA ARG A 42 2.58 -10.27 17.36
C ARG A 42 3.08 -10.07 18.78
N ALA A 43 3.91 -11.00 19.28
CA ALA A 43 4.52 -10.94 20.62
C ALA A 43 5.94 -10.34 20.62
N ARG A 44 6.51 -9.99 19.44
CA ARG A 44 7.84 -9.38 19.37
C ARG A 44 7.77 -7.89 19.63
N SER A 45 8.85 -7.32 20.14
CA SER A 45 9.02 -5.87 20.21
C SER A 45 9.25 -5.28 18.81
N LEU A 46 8.68 -4.11 18.50
CA LEU A 46 8.92 -3.41 17.25
C LEU A 46 10.40 -3.16 16.94
N GLY A 47 11.23 -2.98 17.98
CA GLY A 47 12.67 -2.80 17.84
C GLY A 47 13.44 -4.04 17.41
N GLN A 48 12.83 -5.23 17.49
CA GLN A 48 13.43 -6.51 17.09
C GLN A 48 13.09 -6.91 15.66
N LEU A 49 12.29 -6.08 14.97
CA LEU A 49 11.86 -6.33 13.59
C LEU A 49 12.85 -5.75 12.61
N SER A 50 13.09 -6.46 11.52
CA SER A 50 13.74 -5.92 10.33
C SER A 50 12.92 -4.79 9.70
N GLY A 51 13.52 -4.02 8.77
CA GLY A 51 12.80 -2.94 8.08
C GLY A 51 11.53 -3.42 7.37
N GLY A 52 11.62 -4.51 6.62
CA GLY A 52 10.47 -5.09 5.91
C GLY A 52 9.40 -5.70 6.83
N GLU A 53 9.81 -6.37 7.93
CA GLU A 53 8.88 -6.85 8.95
C GLU A 53 8.13 -5.69 9.61
N ARG A 54 8.85 -4.61 9.93
CA ARG A 54 8.27 -3.41 10.53
C ARG A 54 7.27 -2.74 9.58
N GLN A 55 7.58 -2.66 8.28
CA GLN A 55 6.67 -2.09 7.29
C GLN A 55 5.36 -2.88 7.20
N ARG A 56 5.41 -4.21 7.23
CA ARG A 56 4.20 -5.07 7.25
C ARG A 56 3.37 -4.86 8.52
N VAL A 57 3.99 -4.67 9.67
CA VAL A 57 3.30 -4.35 10.93
C VAL A 57 2.65 -2.97 10.85
N LEU A 58 3.33 -1.95 10.31
CA LEU A 58 2.74 -0.62 10.12
C LEU A 58 1.54 -0.67 9.17
N LEU A 59 1.61 -1.49 8.11
CA LEU A 59 0.48 -1.74 7.22
C LEU A 59 -0.67 -2.41 7.99
N ALA A 60 -0.39 -3.44 8.81
CA ALA A 60 -1.41 -4.09 9.64
C ALA A 60 -2.14 -3.08 10.55
N ARG A 61 -1.39 -2.18 11.19
CA ARG A 61 -1.97 -1.13 12.02
C ARG A 61 -2.91 -0.19 11.22
N ALA A 62 -2.50 0.20 10.00
CA ALA A 62 -3.36 0.99 9.13
C ALA A 62 -4.64 0.22 8.72
N LEU A 63 -4.52 -1.08 8.42
CA LEU A 63 -5.66 -1.93 8.06
C LEU A 63 -6.59 -2.22 9.23
N ALA A 64 -6.08 -2.26 10.47
CA ALA A 64 -6.87 -2.43 11.68
C ALA A 64 -7.88 -1.29 11.89
N VAL A 65 -7.65 -0.11 11.33
CA VAL A 65 -8.63 0.99 11.31
C VAL A 65 -9.93 0.59 10.60
N GLN A 66 -9.86 -0.34 9.63
CA GLN A 66 -10.99 -0.78 8.81
C GLN A 66 -11.67 0.37 8.04
N ALA A 67 -10.93 1.40 7.69
CA ALA A 67 -11.43 2.53 6.91
C ALA A 67 -11.87 2.08 5.50
N PRO A 68 -12.93 2.68 4.94
CA PRO A 68 -13.35 2.42 3.56
C PRO A 68 -12.34 2.92 2.53
N ILE A 69 -11.55 3.93 2.88
CA ILE A 69 -10.48 4.51 2.06
C ILE A 69 -9.17 4.45 2.85
N THR A 70 -8.13 3.89 2.26
CA THR A 70 -6.79 3.83 2.84
C THR A 70 -5.83 4.62 1.97
N CYS A 71 -5.17 5.64 2.54
CA CYS A 71 -4.13 6.40 1.87
C CYS A 71 -2.76 5.97 2.39
N MET A 72 -1.83 5.72 1.47
CA MET A 72 -0.45 5.32 1.78
C MET A 72 0.53 6.21 1.04
N ASP A 73 1.55 6.66 1.75
CA ASP A 73 2.64 7.43 1.17
C ASP A 73 3.91 6.57 1.17
N GLU A 74 4.45 6.32 -0.03
CA GLU A 74 5.65 5.51 -0.27
C GLU A 74 5.64 4.14 0.46
N PRO A 75 4.57 3.33 0.38
CA PRO A 75 4.46 2.09 1.16
C PRO A 75 5.48 1.02 0.75
N LEU A 76 6.17 1.21 -0.35
CA LEU A 76 7.18 0.29 -0.91
C LEU A 76 8.62 0.70 -0.59
N ALA A 77 8.82 1.84 0.08
CA ALA A 77 10.15 2.32 0.41
C ALA A 77 10.95 1.26 1.18
N ASN A 78 12.14 0.94 0.66
CA ASN A 78 13.05 -0.07 1.22
C ASN A 78 12.51 -1.52 1.24
N LEU A 79 11.49 -1.84 0.46
CA LEU A 79 11.03 -3.22 0.26
C LEU A 79 11.74 -3.87 -0.93
N ASP A 80 12.19 -5.09 -0.73
CA ASP A 80 12.68 -5.96 -1.81
C ASP A 80 11.53 -6.50 -2.68
N PRO A 81 11.79 -7.00 -3.89
CA PRO A 81 10.75 -7.46 -4.82
C PRO A 81 9.75 -8.48 -4.25
N PRO A 82 10.13 -9.48 -3.44
CA PRO A 82 9.18 -10.38 -2.80
C PRO A 82 8.16 -9.63 -1.92
N HIS A 83 8.61 -8.69 -1.10
CA HIS A 83 7.75 -7.91 -0.21
C HIS A 83 6.87 -6.91 -0.97
N GLN A 84 7.35 -6.37 -2.10
CA GLN A 84 6.52 -5.55 -3.01
C GLN A 84 5.37 -6.40 -3.60
N SER A 85 5.65 -7.65 -3.95
CA SER A 85 4.62 -8.60 -4.43
C SER A 85 3.58 -8.93 -3.35
N ASP A 86 4.00 -9.09 -2.10
CA ASP A 86 3.10 -9.30 -0.96
C ASP A 86 2.21 -8.09 -0.71
N TRP A 87 2.78 -6.88 -0.82
CA TRP A 87 2.02 -5.63 -0.71
C TRP A 87 0.96 -5.52 -1.83
N LEU A 88 1.33 -5.77 -3.10
CA LEU A 88 0.37 -5.76 -4.22
C LEU A 88 -0.77 -6.75 -4.00
N ARG A 89 -0.46 -7.95 -3.50
CA ARG A 89 -1.48 -8.97 -3.18
C ARG A 89 -2.44 -8.47 -2.10
N THR A 90 -1.90 -7.83 -1.06
CA THR A 90 -2.70 -7.23 0.03
C THR A 90 -3.61 -6.13 -0.50
N VAL A 91 -3.09 -5.20 -1.31
CA VAL A 91 -3.88 -4.11 -1.93
C VAL A 91 -5.01 -4.67 -2.80
N ARG A 92 -4.72 -5.66 -3.66
CA ARG A 92 -5.74 -6.30 -4.50
C ARG A 92 -6.84 -6.97 -3.67
N ALA A 93 -6.50 -7.61 -2.56
CA ALA A 93 -7.47 -8.21 -1.65
C ALA A 93 -8.37 -7.14 -0.99
N LEU A 94 -7.81 -5.99 -0.61
CA LEU A 94 -8.57 -4.86 -0.07
C LEU A 94 -9.56 -4.31 -1.10
N VAL A 95 -9.10 -4.05 -2.33
CA VAL A 95 -9.94 -3.56 -3.43
C VAL A 95 -11.05 -4.56 -3.75
N ALA A 96 -10.73 -5.86 -3.82
CA ALA A 96 -11.73 -6.91 -4.02
C ALA A 96 -12.78 -7.00 -2.91
N SER A 97 -12.44 -6.54 -1.69
CA SER A 97 -13.39 -6.42 -0.56
C SER A 97 -14.23 -5.13 -0.59
N GLY A 98 -14.14 -4.32 -1.65
CA GLY A 98 -14.88 -3.08 -1.84
C GLY A 98 -14.26 -1.84 -1.18
N ARG A 99 -13.00 -1.90 -0.75
CA ARG A 99 -12.26 -0.75 -0.22
C ARG A 99 -11.55 0.02 -1.32
N THR A 100 -11.33 1.30 -1.09
CA THR A 100 -10.49 2.14 -1.95
C THR A 100 -9.10 2.29 -1.36
N VAL A 101 -8.07 2.09 -2.19
CA VAL A 101 -6.67 2.31 -1.80
C VAL A 101 -6.08 3.38 -2.69
N VAL A 102 -5.49 4.40 -2.09
CA VAL A 102 -4.74 5.46 -2.76
C VAL A 102 -3.30 5.38 -2.27
N SER A 103 -2.36 5.23 -3.20
CA SER A 103 -0.93 5.13 -2.84
C SER A 103 -0.09 6.09 -3.66
N VAL A 104 0.79 6.82 -3.00
CA VAL A 104 1.88 7.56 -3.66
C VAL A 104 3.02 6.58 -3.86
N LEU A 105 3.45 6.40 -5.12
CA LEU A 105 4.47 5.43 -5.50
C LEU A 105 5.52 6.08 -6.39
N HIS A 106 6.78 5.67 -6.21
CA HIS A 106 7.87 6.00 -7.11
C HIS A 106 8.18 4.88 -8.11
N GLU A 107 7.77 3.65 -7.80
CA GLU A 107 7.93 2.47 -8.65
C GLU A 107 6.86 2.45 -9.74
N ILE A 108 7.18 3.08 -10.89
CA ILE A 108 6.22 3.30 -11.99
C ILE A 108 5.58 1.99 -12.45
N SER A 109 6.36 0.92 -12.59
CA SER A 109 5.85 -0.38 -13.03
C SER A 109 4.85 -1.00 -12.04
N ILE A 110 4.97 -0.69 -10.75
CA ILE A 110 4.00 -1.10 -9.74
C ILE A 110 2.78 -0.19 -9.77
N ALA A 111 2.97 1.12 -9.93
CA ALA A 111 1.88 2.07 -10.06
C ALA A 111 0.97 1.74 -11.25
N LEU A 112 1.54 1.28 -12.37
CA LEU A 112 0.79 0.83 -13.56
C LEU A 112 -0.04 -0.44 -13.34
N GLN A 113 0.06 -1.10 -12.18
CA GLN A 113 -0.79 -2.25 -11.81
C GLN A 113 -2.09 -1.82 -11.07
N ALA A 114 -2.28 -0.53 -10.83
CA ALA A 114 -3.52 0.03 -10.28
C ALA A 114 -4.62 0.12 -11.35
N ASP A 115 -5.85 0.40 -10.92
CA ASP A 115 -6.97 0.64 -11.83
C ASP A 115 -6.81 2.00 -12.53
N GLU A 116 -6.44 3.03 -11.76
CA GLU A 116 -6.28 4.40 -12.23
C GLU A 116 -4.96 5.01 -11.73
N LEU A 117 -4.42 5.92 -12.53
CA LEU A 117 -3.21 6.68 -12.22
C LEU A 117 -3.50 8.17 -12.22
N LEU A 118 -3.08 8.85 -11.15
CA LEU A 118 -3.01 10.29 -11.05
C LEU A 118 -1.54 10.72 -11.17
N ILE A 119 -1.20 11.49 -12.20
CA ILE A 119 0.15 11.98 -12.45
C ILE A 119 0.24 13.41 -11.97
N LEU A 120 1.15 13.64 -11.02
CA LEU A 120 1.46 14.95 -10.45
C LEU A 120 2.86 15.40 -10.92
N ASP A 121 2.96 16.65 -11.34
CA ASP A 121 4.22 17.28 -11.67
C ASP A 121 4.20 18.75 -11.26
N GLN A 122 5.22 19.20 -10.54
CA GLN A 122 5.36 20.57 -10.02
C GLN A 122 4.09 21.08 -9.30
N GLY A 123 3.46 20.23 -8.51
CA GLY A 123 2.25 20.57 -7.74
C GLY A 123 0.95 20.63 -8.56
N HIS A 124 0.97 20.25 -9.83
CA HIS A 124 -0.19 20.25 -10.72
C HIS A 124 -0.55 18.84 -11.18
N ILE A 125 -1.85 18.58 -11.32
CA ILE A 125 -2.35 17.36 -11.95
C ILE A 125 -2.07 17.47 -13.46
N ARG A 126 -1.24 16.59 -13.99
CA ARG A 126 -0.95 16.51 -15.44
C ARG A 126 -1.90 15.56 -16.14
N HIS A 127 -2.30 14.50 -15.47
CA HIS A 127 -3.22 13.52 -16.02
C HIS A 127 -3.91 12.73 -14.92
N HIS A 128 -5.13 12.26 -15.19
CA HIS A 128 -5.84 11.26 -14.39
C HIS A 128 -6.61 10.35 -15.34
N GLY A 129 -6.46 9.06 -15.17
CA GLY A 129 -7.18 8.07 -15.97
C GLY A 129 -6.75 6.63 -15.73
N PRO A 130 -7.41 5.67 -16.40
CA PRO A 130 -7.10 4.26 -16.29
C PRO A 130 -5.65 3.95 -16.65
N CYS A 131 -4.99 3.08 -15.87
CA CYS A 131 -3.61 2.66 -16.12
C CYS A 131 -3.41 1.99 -17.49
N SER A 132 -4.47 1.40 -18.06
CA SER A 132 -4.44 0.76 -19.38
C SER A 132 -4.61 1.74 -20.56
N ALA A 133 -4.96 3.01 -20.30
CA ALA A 133 -5.27 3.96 -21.37
C ALA A 133 -4.00 4.50 -22.04
N PRO A 134 -3.94 4.56 -23.40
CA PRO A 134 -2.79 5.13 -24.10
C PRO A 134 -2.48 6.59 -23.71
N ALA A 135 -3.51 7.38 -23.36
CA ALA A 135 -3.33 8.75 -22.89
C ALA A 135 -2.57 8.80 -21.55
N THR A 136 -2.81 7.85 -20.65
CA THR A 136 -2.09 7.73 -19.38
C THR A 136 -0.62 7.38 -19.62
N HIS A 137 -0.34 6.47 -20.57
CA HIS A 137 1.03 6.11 -20.94
C HIS A 137 1.77 7.30 -21.54
N ALA A 138 1.14 8.03 -22.47
CA ALA A 138 1.73 9.21 -23.10
C ALA A 138 2.03 10.33 -22.08
N ALA A 139 1.10 10.56 -21.14
CA ALA A 139 1.29 11.55 -20.08
C ALA A 139 2.45 11.16 -19.14
N LEU A 140 2.55 9.87 -18.79
CA LEU A 140 3.65 9.35 -17.98
C LEU A 140 4.99 9.52 -18.69
N GLU A 141 5.10 9.09 -19.95
CA GLU A 141 6.31 9.25 -20.77
C GLU A 141 6.72 10.74 -20.88
N ALA A 142 5.75 11.65 -21.02
CA ALA A 142 6.00 13.08 -21.11
C ALA A 142 6.59 13.67 -19.80
N VAL A 143 6.03 13.29 -18.64
CA VAL A 143 6.53 13.77 -17.34
C VAL A 143 7.95 13.28 -17.08
N PHE A 144 8.31 12.10 -17.56
CA PHE A 144 9.68 11.58 -17.50
C PHE A 144 10.55 11.97 -18.72
N GLU A 145 10.22 13.08 -19.38
CA GLU A 145 11.00 13.66 -20.50
C GLU A 145 11.31 12.64 -21.61
N GLN A 146 10.39 11.72 -21.88
CA GLN A 146 10.55 10.63 -22.85
C GLN A 146 11.71 9.66 -22.53
N ARG A 147 12.20 9.65 -21.29
CA ARG A 147 13.27 8.73 -20.84
C ARG A 147 12.75 7.36 -20.41
N VAL A 148 11.45 7.20 -20.34
CA VAL A 148 10.80 5.93 -20.11
C VAL A 148 9.87 5.61 -21.29
N VAL A 149 9.57 4.34 -21.48
CA VAL A 149 8.56 3.85 -22.42
C VAL A 149 7.68 2.84 -21.73
N VAL A 150 6.36 2.97 -21.89
CA VAL A 150 5.40 2.01 -21.34
C VAL A 150 5.16 0.91 -22.37
N ARG A 151 5.30 -0.35 -21.93
CA ARG A 151 5.08 -1.55 -22.75
C ARG A 151 4.27 -2.58 -21.99
N GLN A 152 3.51 -3.38 -22.70
CA GLN A 152 2.87 -4.54 -22.13
C GLN A 152 3.79 -5.77 -22.29
N ILE A 153 4.11 -6.41 -21.16
CA ILE A 153 4.95 -7.61 -21.09
C ILE A 153 4.16 -8.63 -20.29
N ASP A 154 3.91 -9.80 -20.87
CA ASP A 154 3.14 -10.89 -20.25
C ASP A 154 1.80 -10.43 -19.63
N GLY A 155 1.12 -9.48 -20.29
CA GLY A 155 -0.16 -8.94 -19.86
C GLY A 155 -0.07 -7.81 -18.83
N LEU A 156 1.13 -7.46 -18.34
CA LEU A 156 1.36 -6.40 -17.36
C LEU A 156 1.93 -5.14 -18.03
N TRP A 157 1.45 -3.98 -17.62
CA TRP A 157 2.04 -2.70 -18.04
C TRP A 157 3.31 -2.43 -17.24
N MET A 158 4.39 -2.16 -17.95
CA MET A 158 5.73 -1.93 -17.41
C MET A 158 6.31 -0.64 -17.97
N ALA A 159 6.97 0.15 -17.12
CA ALA A 159 7.78 1.27 -17.54
C ALA A 159 9.23 0.83 -17.65
N LEU A 160 9.82 0.97 -18.84
CA LEU A 160 11.19 0.59 -19.14
C LEU A 160 12.03 1.84 -19.43
N PRO A 161 13.30 1.89 -19.02
CA PRO A 161 14.20 2.95 -19.45
C PRO A 161 14.32 2.97 -20.97
N ARG A 162 14.31 4.16 -21.55
CA ARG A 162 14.61 4.35 -22.97
C ARG A 162 16.13 4.65 -23.08
N VAL A 163 16.88 3.72 -23.66
CA VAL A 163 18.32 3.84 -23.88
C VAL A 163 18.60 4.38 -25.26
#